data_48f2d7717cc44b8b5288b1ff3c4a7c28
#
_entry.id   48f2d7717cc44b8b5288b1ff3c4a7c28
#
_cell.length_a   1.000
_cell.length_b   1.000
_cell.length_c   1.000
_cell.angle_alpha   90.00
_cell.angle_beta   90.00
_cell.angle_gamma   90.00
#
_symmetry.space_group_name_H-M   'P 1'
#
loop_
_entity.id
_entity.type
_entity.pdbx_description
1 polymer ?
#
loop_
_entity_poly.entity_id
_entity_poly.type
_entity_poly.pdbx_seq_one_letter_code
_entity_poly.pdbx_strand_id
1 'polypeptide(L)'
;MLGAAVACPHAAQAAITEADFLDEMPVVLSVSRMSQPLNEAPAAVTVIDSDMIRASGFRDIPDLLRLVPGFSVAHTRDNTWAIGYHGMADAFSRRFQVLVDGRSIYSPHYGAVYWTDLPLSIDDIERIEVVRGPNAAIHGANAFAAVINIITKTAAQVQGESVSLQFGEQDMRGFTVRHGAGDAALR
;
A
#
# COMPACT_ATOMS: atom_id res chain seq x y z
N MET A 1 -20.73 -6.37 54.17
CA MET A 1 -19.99 -6.81 52.98
C MET A 1 -20.89 -6.64 51.77
N LEU A 2 -20.75 -5.53 51.02
CA LEU A 2 -21.50 -5.31 49.79
C LEU A 2 -20.62 -5.78 48.64
N GLY A 3 -21.07 -6.81 47.93
CA GLY A 3 -20.43 -7.28 46.71
C GLY A 3 -20.86 -6.44 45.48
N ALA A 4 -19.93 -5.73 44.88
CA ALA A 4 -20.16 -5.01 43.65
C ALA A 4 -20.05 -6.01 42.48
N ALA A 5 -21.15 -6.27 41.79
CA ALA A 5 -21.16 -7.04 40.52
C ALA A 5 -20.64 -6.15 39.43
N VAL A 6 -19.48 -6.51 38.86
CA VAL A 6 -18.92 -5.89 37.64
C VAL A 6 -19.65 -6.50 36.43
N ALA A 7 -20.53 -5.70 35.83
CA ALA A 7 -21.15 -6.05 34.57
C ALA A 7 -20.14 -5.88 33.43
N CYS A 8 -19.66 -6.98 32.82
CA CYS A 8 -18.91 -6.93 31.57
C CYS A 8 -19.86 -6.50 30.43
N PRO A 9 -19.55 -5.44 29.69
CA PRO A 9 -20.30 -5.14 28.47
C PRO A 9 -20.04 -6.25 27.44
N HIS A 10 -21.10 -6.94 27.03
CA HIS A 10 -21.05 -7.81 25.87
C HIS A 10 -20.78 -6.94 24.65
N ALA A 11 -19.62 -7.10 24.03
CA ALA A 11 -19.36 -6.56 22.71
C ALA A 11 -20.36 -7.21 21.74
N ALA A 12 -21.29 -6.41 21.23
CA ALA A 12 -22.18 -6.86 20.14
C ALA A 12 -21.30 -7.18 18.94
N GLN A 13 -21.15 -8.44 18.61
CA GLN A 13 -20.59 -8.84 17.33
C GLN A 13 -21.52 -8.35 16.25
N ALA A 14 -21.07 -7.39 15.44
CA ALA A 14 -21.77 -7.00 14.24
C ALA A 14 -21.92 -8.25 13.36
N ALA A 15 -23.15 -8.66 13.10
CA ALA A 15 -23.44 -9.73 12.16
C ALA A 15 -23.02 -9.24 10.78
N ILE A 16 -22.16 -9.99 10.10
CA ILE A 16 -21.82 -9.76 8.69
C ILE A 16 -23.12 -9.87 7.92
N THR A 17 -23.55 -8.79 7.28
CA THR A 17 -24.77 -8.75 6.49
C THR A 17 -24.46 -9.07 5.04
N GLU A 18 -25.49 -9.51 4.29
CA GLU A 18 -25.37 -9.77 2.84
C GLU A 18 -24.93 -8.49 2.07
N ALA A 19 -25.24 -7.31 2.61
CA ALA A 19 -24.79 -6.02 2.10
C ALA A 19 -23.27 -5.86 2.15
N ASP A 20 -22.59 -6.46 3.13
CA ASP A 20 -21.13 -6.42 3.26
C ASP A 20 -20.43 -7.25 2.14
N PHE A 21 -21.14 -8.22 1.58
CA PHE A 21 -20.65 -8.99 0.41
C PHE A 21 -20.98 -8.32 -0.93
N LEU A 22 -21.93 -7.39 -0.94
CA LEU A 22 -22.33 -6.62 -2.12
C LEU A 22 -21.66 -5.25 -2.15
N ASP A 23 -20.77 -4.97 -1.19
CA ASP A 23 -20.00 -3.75 -1.18
C ASP A 23 -19.23 -3.61 -2.50
N GLU A 24 -19.23 -2.41 -3.06
CA GLU A 24 -18.69 -2.17 -4.41
C GLU A 24 -17.27 -2.71 -4.51
N MET A 25 -17.07 -3.67 -5.42
CA MET A 25 -15.75 -4.23 -5.64
C MET A 25 -14.76 -3.12 -5.98
N PRO A 26 -13.56 -3.15 -5.39
CA PRO A 26 -12.59 -2.09 -5.62
C PRO A 26 -12.30 -1.93 -7.12
N VAL A 27 -12.34 -0.69 -7.56
CA VAL A 27 -11.99 -0.32 -8.94
C VAL A 27 -10.48 -0.22 -9.04
N VAL A 28 -9.90 -0.90 -10.02
CA VAL A 28 -8.46 -0.92 -10.26
C VAL A 28 -8.08 -0.19 -11.54
N LEU A 29 -6.96 0.52 -11.50
CA LEU A 29 -6.43 1.33 -12.60
C LEU A 29 -5.22 0.68 -13.28
N SER A 30 -4.53 -0.20 -12.56
CA SER A 30 -3.18 -0.63 -12.93
C SER A 30 -3.13 -1.69 -14.02
N VAL A 31 -4.24 -2.39 -14.29
CA VAL A 31 -4.24 -3.49 -15.28
C VAL A 31 -4.25 -2.95 -16.71
N SER A 32 -5.12 -2.00 -17.01
CA SER A 32 -5.34 -1.49 -18.37
C SER A 32 -5.14 0.02 -18.51
N ARG A 33 -4.71 0.70 -17.45
CA ARG A 33 -4.70 2.18 -17.32
C ARG A 33 -6.09 2.80 -17.44
N MET A 34 -7.12 2.00 -17.35
CA MET A 34 -8.52 2.41 -17.30
C MET A 34 -9.15 1.89 -16.01
N SER A 35 -10.04 2.70 -15.47
CA SER A 35 -10.82 2.33 -14.29
C SER A 35 -11.75 1.17 -14.64
N GLN A 36 -11.57 0.03 -13.96
CA GLN A 36 -12.40 -1.16 -14.17
C GLN A 36 -12.60 -1.92 -12.85
N PRO A 37 -13.74 -2.60 -12.66
CA PRO A 37 -13.95 -3.44 -11.50
C PRO A 37 -12.92 -4.57 -11.44
N LEU A 38 -12.52 -4.95 -10.21
CA LEU A 38 -11.49 -5.97 -9.98
C LEU A 38 -11.85 -7.32 -10.61
N ASN A 39 -13.13 -7.69 -10.63
CA ASN A 39 -13.62 -8.94 -11.21
C ASN A 39 -13.56 -8.99 -12.75
N GLU A 40 -13.45 -7.83 -13.41
CA GLU A 40 -13.31 -7.73 -14.86
C GLU A 40 -11.86 -7.61 -15.31
N ALA A 41 -10.94 -7.46 -14.35
CA ALA A 41 -9.52 -7.33 -14.64
C ALA A 41 -8.96 -8.64 -15.24
N PRO A 42 -8.33 -8.60 -16.42
CA PRO A 42 -7.79 -9.80 -17.08
C PRO A 42 -6.47 -10.29 -16.48
N ALA A 43 -6.19 -9.92 -15.22
CA ALA A 43 -4.97 -10.27 -14.50
C ALA A 43 -5.25 -10.52 -13.03
N ALA A 44 -4.35 -11.25 -12.37
CA ALA A 44 -4.42 -11.45 -10.92
C ALA A 44 -3.97 -10.16 -10.20
N VAL A 45 -4.93 -9.42 -9.66
CA VAL A 45 -4.68 -8.18 -8.93
C VAL A 45 -4.86 -8.41 -7.43
N THR A 46 -3.99 -7.80 -6.64
CA THR A 46 -4.15 -7.66 -5.19
C THR A 46 -4.23 -6.19 -4.89
N VAL A 47 -5.25 -5.79 -4.15
CA VAL A 47 -5.41 -4.42 -3.65
C VAL A 47 -5.14 -4.43 -2.15
N ILE A 48 -4.24 -3.57 -1.70
CA ILE A 48 -3.95 -3.30 -0.29
C ILE A 48 -4.54 -1.92 -0.01
N ASP A 49 -5.66 -1.87 0.66
CA ASP A 49 -6.35 -0.63 0.99
C ASP A 49 -5.78 0.03 2.25
N SER A 50 -6.28 1.23 2.57
CA SER A 50 -5.83 2.00 3.73
C SER A 50 -6.09 1.33 5.07
N ASP A 51 -7.10 0.47 5.16
CA ASP A 51 -7.44 -0.25 6.39
C ASP A 51 -6.48 -1.43 6.61
N MET A 52 -6.16 -2.17 5.54
CA MET A 52 -5.13 -3.20 5.56
C MET A 52 -3.76 -2.60 5.89
N ILE A 53 -3.41 -1.44 5.32
CA ILE A 53 -2.18 -0.71 5.62
C ILE A 53 -2.09 -0.41 7.11
N ARG A 54 -3.13 0.17 7.69
CA ARG A 54 -3.19 0.50 9.12
C ARG A 54 -3.14 -0.73 10.01
N ALA A 55 -3.90 -1.76 9.66
CA ALA A 55 -3.97 -3.00 10.43
C ALA A 55 -2.66 -3.79 10.41
N SER A 56 -1.86 -3.66 9.35
CA SER A 56 -0.56 -4.36 9.21
C SER A 56 0.48 -3.91 10.23
N GLY A 57 0.42 -2.66 10.68
CA GLY A 57 1.42 -2.04 11.55
C GLY A 57 2.78 -1.83 10.87
N PHE A 58 2.89 -2.08 9.56
CA PHE A 58 4.12 -1.81 8.81
C PHE A 58 4.37 -0.31 8.67
N ARG A 59 5.64 0.06 8.58
CA ARG A 59 6.09 1.46 8.52
C ARG A 59 6.72 1.81 7.18
N ASP A 60 7.24 0.81 6.51
CA ASP A 60 7.92 0.95 5.24
C ASP A 60 7.05 0.38 4.12
N ILE A 61 7.00 1.10 3.02
CA ILE A 61 6.20 0.72 1.85
C ILE A 61 6.56 -0.68 1.33
N PRO A 62 7.84 -1.08 1.27
CA PRO A 62 8.21 -2.42 0.86
C PRO A 62 7.61 -3.53 1.71
N ASP A 63 7.46 -3.33 3.02
CA ASP A 63 6.89 -4.33 3.91
C ASP A 63 5.43 -4.63 3.60
N LEU A 64 4.68 -3.66 3.10
CA LEU A 64 3.30 -3.87 2.68
C LEU A 64 3.18 -4.92 1.57
N LEU A 65 4.23 -5.10 0.76
CA LEU A 65 4.23 -6.12 -0.29
C LEU A 65 4.26 -7.55 0.26
N ARG A 66 4.56 -7.74 1.56
CA ARG A 66 4.42 -9.05 2.25
C ARG A 66 2.97 -9.51 2.33
N LEU A 67 2.02 -8.58 2.23
CA LEU A 67 0.58 -8.90 2.19
C LEU A 67 0.16 -9.47 0.83
N VAL A 68 1.01 -9.37 -0.19
CA VAL A 68 0.71 -9.86 -1.54
C VAL A 68 1.18 -11.30 -1.70
N PRO A 69 0.31 -12.23 -2.07
CA PRO A 69 0.69 -13.62 -2.28
C PRO A 69 1.82 -13.78 -3.30
N GLY A 70 2.86 -14.53 -2.93
CA GLY A 70 4.02 -14.82 -3.78
C GLY A 70 5.14 -13.78 -3.70
N PHE A 71 4.95 -12.68 -3.01
CA PHE A 71 6.01 -11.71 -2.74
C PHE A 71 6.85 -12.13 -1.53
N SER A 72 8.15 -11.88 -1.63
CA SER A 72 9.10 -12.00 -0.53
C SER A 72 9.82 -10.67 -0.37
N VAL A 73 9.92 -10.18 0.86
CA VAL A 73 10.55 -8.91 1.17
C VAL A 73 11.58 -9.14 2.28
N ALA A 74 12.80 -8.72 2.06
CA ALA A 74 13.87 -8.83 3.03
C ALA A 74 14.64 -7.51 3.13
N HIS A 75 15.02 -7.15 4.35
CA HIS A 75 16.02 -6.13 4.59
C HIS A 75 17.40 -6.68 4.26
N THR A 76 18.14 -5.93 3.50
CA THR A 76 19.55 -6.21 3.23
C THR A 76 20.44 -5.21 3.99
N ARG A 77 21.74 -5.22 3.70
CA ARG A 77 22.69 -4.28 4.26
C ARG A 77 22.33 -2.84 3.86
N ASP A 78 22.72 -1.87 4.68
CA ASP A 78 22.63 -0.42 4.35
C ASP A 78 21.21 0.11 4.09
N ASN A 79 20.23 -0.38 4.85
CA ASN A 79 18.84 0.03 4.74
C ASN A 79 18.23 -0.16 3.34
N THR A 80 18.74 -1.12 2.58
CA THR A 80 18.18 -1.48 1.28
C THR A 80 17.22 -2.66 1.40
N TRP A 81 16.28 -2.74 0.46
CA TRP A 81 15.25 -3.76 0.40
C TRP A 81 15.46 -4.69 -0.77
N ALA A 82 15.45 -5.99 -0.52
CA ALA A 82 15.38 -7.00 -1.57
C ALA A 82 13.93 -7.47 -1.69
N ILE A 83 13.32 -7.19 -2.83
CA ILE A 83 11.96 -7.60 -3.12
C ILE A 83 11.98 -8.64 -4.23
N GLY A 84 11.27 -9.74 -4.01
CA GLY A 84 11.16 -10.83 -4.94
C GLY A 84 9.71 -11.26 -5.15
N TYR A 85 9.47 -11.86 -6.30
CA TYR A 85 8.23 -12.56 -6.62
C TYR A 85 8.60 -13.96 -7.11
N HIS A 86 7.97 -15.00 -6.53
CA HIS A 86 8.29 -16.40 -6.81
C HIS A 86 9.79 -16.74 -6.68
N GLY A 87 10.44 -16.28 -5.62
CA GLY A 87 11.84 -16.58 -5.33
C GLY A 87 12.87 -15.77 -6.12
N MET A 88 12.45 -14.88 -7.00
CA MET A 88 13.34 -14.00 -7.77
C MET A 88 13.60 -12.69 -7.03
N ALA A 89 14.15 -12.77 -5.81
CA ALA A 89 14.49 -11.60 -5.03
C ALA A 89 15.74 -10.90 -5.58
N ASP A 90 15.67 -9.58 -5.69
CA ASP A 90 16.78 -8.73 -6.13
C ASP A 90 16.74 -7.42 -5.34
N ALA A 91 17.88 -6.99 -4.83
CA ALA A 91 18.03 -5.71 -4.13
C ALA A 91 17.72 -4.50 -5.03
N PHE A 92 17.78 -4.67 -6.32
CA PHE A 92 17.52 -3.60 -7.29
C PHE A 92 16.10 -3.61 -7.87
N SER A 93 15.27 -4.58 -7.52
CA SER A 93 13.86 -4.68 -7.95
C SER A 93 13.64 -4.47 -9.46
N ARG A 94 14.55 -4.95 -10.29
CA ARG A 94 14.58 -4.68 -11.75
C ARG A 94 13.44 -5.31 -12.53
N ARG A 95 12.72 -6.27 -11.94
CA ARG A 95 11.67 -7.05 -12.61
C ARG A 95 10.27 -6.55 -12.32
N PHE A 96 10.17 -5.46 -11.58
CA PHE A 96 8.92 -4.83 -11.22
C PHE A 96 8.82 -3.45 -11.81
N GLN A 97 7.71 -3.13 -12.44
CA GLN A 97 7.37 -1.75 -12.72
C GLN A 97 6.69 -1.18 -11.49
N VAL A 98 7.31 -0.18 -10.89
CA VAL A 98 6.74 0.53 -9.73
C VAL A 98 6.30 1.91 -10.16
N LEU A 99 5.07 2.25 -9.83
CA LEU A 99 4.42 3.50 -10.17
C LEU A 99 3.95 4.19 -8.90
N VAL A 100 3.97 5.51 -8.89
CA VAL A 100 3.26 6.36 -7.94
C VAL A 100 2.31 7.23 -8.76
N ASP A 101 1.01 7.11 -8.50
CA ASP A 101 -0.06 7.77 -9.25
C ASP A 101 0.09 7.59 -10.78
N GLY A 102 0.44 6.37 -11.19
CA GLY A 102 0.65 6.01 -12.59
C GLY A 102 1.97 6.48 -13.20
N ARG A 103 2.84 7.15 -12.43
CA ARG A 103 4.15 7.62 -12.90
C ARG A 103 5.24 6.64 -12.47
N SER A 104 6.09 6.23 -13.39
CA SER A 104 7.22 5.35 -13.09
C SER A 104 8.24 6.04 -12.19
N ILE A 105 8.61 5.36 -11.10
CA ILE A 105 9.66 5.80 -10.18
C ILE A 105 10.98 5.04 -10.38
N TYR A 106 11.07 4.30 -11.49
CA TYR A 106 12.27 3.58 -11.85
C TYR A 106 13.41 4.55 -12.19
N SER A 107 14.54 4.39 -11.52
CA SER A 107 15.73 5.19 -11.78
C SER A 107 16.58 4.57 -12.90
N PRO A 108 16.70 5.21 -14.07
CA PRO A 108 17.53 4.69 -15.17
C PRO A 108 19.02 4.62 -14.80
N HIS A 109 19.48 5.51 -13.92
CA HIS A 109 20.89 5.59 -13.51
C HIS A 109 21.35 4.30 -12.81
N TYR A 110 20.50 3.74 -11.95
CA TYR A 110 20.83 2.52 -11.21
C TYR A 110 20.13 1.28 -11.77
N GLY A 111 19.23 1.45 -12.71
CA GLY A 111 18.42 0.36 -13.21
C GLY A 111 17.54 -0.27 -12.13
N ALA A 112 17.01 0.53 -11.21
CA ALA A 112 16.39 0.06 -9.98
C ALA A 112 15.31 0.99 -9.43
N VAL A 113 14.56 0.50 -8.48
CA VAL A 113 13.67 1.29 -7.63
C VAL A 113 14.33 1.48 -6.27
N TYR A 114 14.55 2.73 -5.88
CA TYR A 114 15.08 3.09 -4.56
C TYR A 114 13.93 3.31 -3.60
N TRP A 115 13.64 2.30 -2.83
CA TRP A 115 12.52 2.32 -1.89
C TRP A 115 12.74 3.28 -0.71
N THR A 116 13.98 3.47 -0.31
CA THR A 116 14.36 4.38 0.79
C THR A 116 14.29 5.85 0.42
N ASP A 117 14.39 6.16 -0.87
CA ASP A 117 14.43 7.53 -1.36
C ASP A 117 13.05 8.03 -1.83
N LEU A 118 12.00 7.24 -1.59
CA LEU A 118 10.66 7.65 -1.93
C LEU A 118 10.20 8.75 -0.96
N PRO A 119 9.93 9.97 -1.45
CA PRO A 119 9.42 11.07 -0.64
C PRO A 119 7.91 10.87 -0.38
N LEU A 120 7.54 9.70 0.12
CA LEU A 120 6.16 9.30 0.33
C LEU A 120 6.01 8.68 1.71
N SER A 121 5.12 9.24 2.50
CA SER A 121 4.73 8.65 3.77
C SER A 121 3.70 7.54 3.55
N ILE A 122 3.79 6.48 4.37
CA ILE A 122 2.81 5.40 4.35
C ILE A 122 1.39 5.92 4.66
N ASP A 123 1.29 6.98 5.47
CA ASP A 123 0.03 7.63 5.81
C ASP A 123 -0.62 8.37 4.64
N ASP A 124 0.15 8.68 3.59
CA ASP A 124 -0.33 9.36 2.39
C ASP A 124 -0.87 8.40 1.33
N ILE A 125 -0.70 7.10 1.56
CA ILE A 125 -1.16 6.07 0.65
C ILE A 125 -2.67 5.84 0.84
N GLU A 126 -3.42 5.91 -0.24
CA GLU A 126 -4.82 5.50 -0.29
C GLU A 126 -4.91 3.98 -0.42
N ARG A 127 -4.22 3.43 -1.42
CA ARG A 127 -4.14 1.99 -1.68
C ARG A 127 -2.93 1.64 -2.54
N ILE A 128 -2.55 0.38 -2.52
CA ILE A 128 -1.54 -0.18 -3.43
C ILE A 128 -2.19 -1.26 -4.28
N GLU A 129 -2.09 -1.12 -5.59
CA GLU A 129 -2.54 -2.11 -6.55
C GLU A 129 -1.35 -2.91 -7.06
N VAL A 130 -1.38 -4.22 -6.92
CA VAL A 130 -0.34 -5.11 -7.40
C VAL A 130 -0.91 -6.05 -8.44
N VAL A 131 -0.54 -5.81 -9.71
CA VAL A 131 -0.87 -6.68 -10.84
C VAL A 131 0.23 -7.72 -10.95
N ARG A 132 -0.10 -8.96 -10.71
CA ARG A 132 0.83 -10.08 -10.71
C ARG A 132 0.94 -10.70 -12.10
N GLY A 133 2.17 -11.01 -12.51
CA GLY A 133 2.48 -11.60 -13.80
C GLY A 133 3.00 -10.59 -14.83
N PRO A 134 3.35 -11.07 -16.03
CA PRO A 134 3.95 -10.25 -17.06
C PRO A 134 2.94 -9.25 -17.64
N ASN A 135 3.28 -7.97 -17.60
CA ASN A 135 2.44 -6.87 -18.09
C ASN A 135 3.26 -5.86 -18.92
N ALA A 136 4.30 -6.35 -19.56
CA ALA A 136 5.24 -5.54 -20.31
C ALA A 136 4.61 -4.81 -21.51
N ALA A 137 3.56 -5.37 -22.10
CA ALA A 137 2.85 -4.75 -23.23
C ALA A 137 2.24 -3.39 -22.89
N ILE A 138 1.81 -3.19 -21.63
CA ILE A 138 1.15 -1.96 -21.17
C ILE A 138 2.11 -1.06 -20.42
N HIS A 139 3.01 -1.65 -19.61
CA HIS A 139 3.84 -0.93 -18.64
C HIS A 139 5.33 -0.90 -18.96
N GLY A 140 5.76 -1.58 -20.05
CA GLY A 140 7.16 -1.61 -20.48
C GLY A 140 7.95 -2.78 -19.90
N ALA A 141 9.24 -2.84 -20.27
CA ALA A 141 10.11 -4.00 -20.06
C ALA A 141 10.29 -4.41 -18.58
N ASN A 142 10.22 -3.46 -17.66
CA ASN A 142 10.39 -3.74 -16.23
C ASN A 142 9.18 -4.45 -15.61
N ALA A 143 8.02 -4.44 -16.28
CA ALA A 143 6.83 -5.15 -15.84
C ALA A 143 6.86 -6.65 -16.18
N PHE A 144 7.98 -7.30 -15.88
CA PHE A 144 8.18 -8.72 -16.17
C PHE A 144 7.49 -9.61 -15.14
N ALA A 145 7.66 -9.32 -13.86
CA ALA A 145 7.13 -10.14 -12.78
C ALA A 145 5.83 -9.57 -12.20
N ALA A 146 5.76 -8.26 -12.05
CA ALA A 146 4.57 -7.56 -11.56
C ALA A 146 4.61 -6.06 -11.90
N VAL A 147 3.45 -5.42 -11.76
CA VAL A 147 3.29 -3.96 -11.69
C VAL A 147 2.77 -3.60 -10.31
N ILE A 148 3.43 -2.67 -9.66
CA ILE A 148 3.06 -2.14 -8.34
C ILE A 148 2.70 -0.68 -8.55
N ASN A 149 1.45 -0.31 -8.30
CA ASN A 149 1.01 1.08 -8.40
C ASN A 149 0.56 1.56 -7.02
N ILE A 150 1.28 2.53 -6.50
CA ILE A 150 0.99 3.19 -5.24
C ILE A 150 0.12 4.40 -5.56
N ILE A 151 -1.09 4.41 -5.04
CA ILE A 151 -2.06 5.48 -5.26
C ILE A 151 -2.12 6.30 -3.99
N THR A 152 -1.88 7.60 -4.14
CA THR A 152 -1.86 8.52 -3.01
C THR A 152 -3.24 9.10 -2.74
N LYS A 153 -3.47 9.51 -1.50
CA LYS A 153 -4.68 10.20 -1.10
C LYS A 153 -4.81 11.53 -1.83
N THR A 154 -6.00 11.86 -2.22
CA THR A 154 -6.30 13.14 -2.84
C THR A 154 -6.22 14.29 -1.82
N ALA A 155 -6.01 15.53 -2.29
CA ALA A 155 -6.00 16.71 -1.43
C ALA A 155 -7.30 16.87 -0.60
N ALA A 156 -8.43 16.42 -1.14
CA ALA A 156 -9.71 16.43 -0.44
C ALA A 156 -9.75 15.45 0.76
N GLN A 157 -9.05 14.32 0.66
CA GLN A 157 -8.99 13.29 1.71
C GLN A 157 -7.99 13.62 2.83
N VAL A 158 -7.05 14.53 2.60
CA VAL A 158 -6.01 14.90 3.55
C VAL A 158 -6.18 16.31 4.13
N GLN A 159 -7.37 16.87 4.04
CA GLN A 159 -7.67 18.18 4.63
C GLN A 159 -7.63 18.14 6.17
N GLY A 160 -7.17 19.26 6.76
CA GLY A 160 -7.07 19.42 8.20
C GLY A 160 -5.67 19.18 8.74
N GLU A 161 -5.59 19.07 10.04
CA GLU A 161 -4.34 18.83 10.76
C GLU A 161 -4.31 17.40 11.30
N SER A 162 -3.20 16.72 11.09
CA SER A 162 -2.96 15.43 11.71
C SER A 162 -1.60 15.40 12.39
N VAL A 163 -1.56 14.85 13.59
CA VAL A 163 -0.34 14.60 14.34
C VAL A 163 -0.29 13.13 14.68
N SER A 164 0.76 12.45 14.27
CA SER A 164 1.01 11.08 14.65
C SER A 164 2.28 10.97 15.48
N LEU A 165 2.21 10.21 16.56
CA LEU A 165 3.32 9.88 17.43
C LEU A 165 3.58 8.39 17.33
N GLN A 166 4.81 8.01 17.10
CA GLN A 166 5.20 6.62 16.95
C GLN A 166 6.25 6.27 18.00
N PHE A 167 6.00 5.18 18.71
CA PHE A 167 6.94 4.61 19.67
C PHE A 167 7.16 3.14 19.28
N GLY A 168 8.39 2.69 19.29
CA GLY A 168 8.74 1.33 18.91
C GLY A 168 9.86 0.75 19.78
N GLU A 169 10.20 -0.48 19.52
CA GLU A 169 11.36 -1.12 20.13
C GLU A 169 12.66 -0.41 19.72
N GLN A 170 13.75 -0.64 20.47
CA GLN A 170 15.07 -0.04 20.23
C GLN A 170 15.09 1.50 20.28
N ASP A 171 14.32 2.09 21.20
CA ASP A 171 14.23 3.56 21.38
C ASP A 171 13.73 4.31 20.14
N MET A 172 13.04 3.64 19.24
CA MET A 172 12.48 4.28 18.08
C MET A 172 11.38 5.26 18.49
N ARG A 173 11.55 6.52 18.12
CA ARG A 173 10.60 7.61 18.35
C ARG A 173 10.42 8.37 17.05
N GLY A 174 9.21 8.50 16.62
CA GLY A 174 8.84 9.30 15.45
C GLY A 174 7.68 10.21 15.74
N PHE A 175 7.67 11.36 15.12
CA PHE A 175 6.49 12.20 15.07
C PHE A 175 6.29 12.71 13.66
N THR A 176 5.05 12.79 13.22
CA THR A 176 4.68 13.36 11.94
C THR A 176 3.60 14.40 12.17
N VAL A 177 3.79 15.58 11.60
CA VAL A 177 2.78 16.63 11.58
C VAL A 177 2.43 16.89 10.13
N ARG A 178 1.14 16.85 9.83
CA ARG A 178 0.62 17.17 8.50
C ARG A 178 -0.41 18.28 8.63
N HIS A 179 -0.32 19.23 7.73
CA HIS A 179 -1.32 20.25 7.52
C HIS A 179 -1.80 20.18 6.06
N GLY A 180 -3.06 19.85 5.87
CA GLY A 180 -3.70 19.82 4.56
C GLY A 180 -4.65 20.99 4.42
N ALA A 181 -4.33 21.91 3.51
CA ALA A 181 -5.22 23.01 3.12
C ALA A 181 -5.39 22.99 1.60
N GLY A 182 -6.62 23.04 1.13
CA GLY A 182 -6.90 23.09 -0.29
C GLY A 182 -8.38 23.13 -0.59
N ASP A 183 -8.75 23.93 -1.56
CA ASP A 183 -10.08 23.86 -2.15
C ASP A 183 -10.18 22.65 -3.09
N ALA A 184 -11.33 22.00 -3.12
CA ALA A 184 -11.64 20.86 -3.99
C ALA A 184 -11.49 21.16 -5.50
N ALA A 185 -11.16 22.40 -5.85
CA ALA A 185 -10.99 22.88 -7.22
C ALA A 185 -9.57 22.73 -7.79
N LEU A 186 -8.57 22.38 -6.97
CA LEU A 186 -7.20 22.11 -7.44
C LEU A 186 -7.07 20.61 -7.73
N ARG A 187 -7.39 20.23 -8.94
CA ARG A 187 -7.10 18.92 -9.54
C ARG A 187 -5.85 19.02 -10.40
#